data_76d6af82579df815b602d498681392e5
#
_entry.id   76d6af82579df815b602d498681392e5
#
_cell.length_a   1.000
_cell.length_b   1.000
_cell.length_c   1.000
_cell.angle_alpha   90.00
_cell.angle_beta   90.00
_cell.angle_gamma   90.00
#
_symmetry.space_group_name_H-M   'P 1'
#
loop_
_entity.id
_entity.type
_entity.pdbx_description
1 polymer ?
#
loop_
_entity_poly.entity_id
_entity_poly.type
_entity_poly.pdbx_seq_one_letter_code
_entity_poly.pdbx_strand_id
1 'polypeptide(L)'
;MLGKLPRWTIAVLLFFCAVALAFFGDFADARAAAPLPQKAAAAAAPVLQNDVFWKDTSGNPIYSQGGGVLKAGNTYYWYGVKYNGAVSYYNNPVGGKNSNTSFNAITCYSSTDLVHWKFEGNAMTSSDIGGSSWVGRVGVAHNPNTGKYVLVSQLNSGLVFGTSSTPAGHFSRAGTQSSIGNVSTGMSGDQSVFTDDDGRAYLIFSNKSGRSNLYVAPLRSSDYLHVDNATRIYSSSSGGREGNIMFKHAGTYYFCSSDLHGWNASHTYCIKSSKISSGYSSEFVLQGTDADFSHVTQTGLAFEVSGSSGSFVMFGGDRWSDFAGNGIGYNQWVPVTFDGTTPAFHSLNQWNVDAAAGTWSVGSGNNHVLNPSVEADRVSQSTLAGWTNSGSGNGNHLGGHTGRWAMQQFSSSAYTAGMYQNISLPNGTYELSASVKSSGGQKTANIYAKNFGAGEMDRAVNQSIGTWTKVAISGITVTNGSIQVGVASDANPGNWVNVDDFELVQTGQ
;
A
#
# COMPACT_ATOMS: atom_id res chain seq x y z
N MET A 1 70.92 -21.93 6.67
CA MET A 1 71.27 -22.69 5.41
C MET A 1 70.12 -22.32 4.44
N LEU A 2 70.35 -21.34 3.59
CA LEU A 2 70.97 -21.35 2.25
C LEU A 2 70.27 -22.31 1.27
N GLY A 3 69.69 -21.75 0.20
CA GLY A 3 69.57 -22.31 -1.11
C GLY A 3 68.28 -21.83 -1.83
N LYS A 4 68.31 -20.66 -2.43
CA LYS A 4 68.53 -20.23 -3.84
C LYS A 4 67.41 -20.63 -4.83
N LEU A 5 66.85 -19.59 -5.44
CA LEU A 5 66.14 -19.46 -6.72
C LEU A 5 66.98 -19.96 -7.94
N PRO A 6 66.37 -20.16 -9.13
CA PRO A 6 66.44 -19.04 -10.09
C PRO A 6 65.23 -18.78 -11.00
N ARG A 7 65.21 -17.52 -11.44
CA ARG A 7 64.42 -16.91 -12.54
C ARG A 7 64.89 -17.47 -13.93
N TRP A 8 63.95 -17.45 -14.88
CA TRP A 8 64.32 -17.18 -16.31
C TRP A 8 63.21 -16.36 -16.98
N THR A 9 63.68 -15.28 -17.61
CA THR A 9 63.03 -14.27 -18.41
C THR A 9 63.27 -14.50 -19.91
N ILE A 10 62.54 -13.72 -20.80
CA ILE A 10 62.87 -13.35 -22.21
C ILE A 10 62.15 -14.27 -23.24
N ALA A 11 61.59 -13.83 -24.38
CA ALA A 11 61.65 -12.56 -25.13
C ALA A 11 60.53 -12.51 -26.21
N VAL A 12 60.29 -11.28 -26.65
CA VAL A 12 59.57 -10.82 -27.82
C VAL A 12 60.16 -11.33 -29.14
N LEU A 13 59.32 -11.61 -30.16
CA LEU A 13 59.75 -11.44 -31.58
C LEU A 13 58.50 -11.07 -32.45
N LEU A 14 58.56 -9.87 -32.99
CA LEU A 14 57.86 -9.37 -34.16
C LEU A 14 58.37 -9.97 -35.42
N PHE A 15 57.54 -10.36 -36.39
CA PHE A 15 57.91 -10.48 -37.79
C PHE A 15 56.92 -9.82 -38.71
N PHE A 16 57.32 -8.74 -39.35
CA PHE A 16 56.70 -8.14 -40.53
C PHE A 16 57.12 -8.92 -41.76
N CYS A 17 56.26 -9.22 -42.69
CA CYS A 17 56.59 -9.38 -44.12
C CYS A 17 55.38 -8.96 -44.97
N ALA A 18 55.59 -7.93 -45.73
CA ALA A 18 54.75 -7.47 -46.83
C ALA A 18 55.23 -8.17 -48.14
N VAL A 19 54.24 -8.61 -48.96
CA VAL A 19 54.43 -8.75 -50.41
C VAL A 19 53.11 -8.42 -51.13
N ALA A 20 53.24 -7.73 -52.23
CA ALA A 20 52.27 -7.00 -52.99
C ALA A 20 51.55 -7.78 -54.11
N LEU A 21 50.35 -7.30 -54.45
CA LEU A 21 49.70 -7.24 -55.75
C LEU A 21 49.52 -8.45 -56.66
N ALA A 22 48.28 -8.79 -56.97
CA ALA A 22 47.76 -8.92 -58.33
C ALA A 22 46.25 -8.72 -58.39
N PHE A 23 45.79 -7.87 -59.26
CA PHE A 23 44.42 -7.55 -59.67
C PHE A 23 43.74 -8.77 -60.29
N PHE A 24 42.45 -9.01 -59.92
CA PHE A 24 41.36 -9.35 -60.86
C PHE A 24 40.04 -9.04 -60.13
N GLY A 25 39.21 -8.25 -60.82
CA GLY A 25 37.91 -7.86 -60.27
C GLY A 25 36.88 -8.92 -60.49
N ASP A 26 35.99 -9.00 -59.50
CA ASP A 26 34.63 -9.49 -59.67
C ASP A 26 33.73 -8.60 -58.84
N PHE A 27 32.80 -7.93 -59.53
CA PHE A 27 31.71 -7.18 -58.91
C PHE A 27 30.73 -8.18 -58.29
N ALA A 28 30.86 -8.44 -56.98
CA ALA A 28 29.79 -9.12 -56.24
C ALA A 28 28.91 -8.05 -55.56
N ASP A 29 27.61 -8.07 -55.93
CA ASP A 29 26.56 -7.26 -55.35
C ASP A 29 26.65 -7.20 -53.82
N ALA A 30 26.90 -6.03 -53.29
CA ALA A 30 26.76 -5.74 -51.86
C ALA A 30 25.26 -5.73 -51.56
N ARG A 31 24.70 -6.91 -51.23
CA ARG A 31 23.42 -6.98 -50.53
C ARG A 31 23.58 -6.27 -49.21
N ALA A 32 22.91 -5.12 -49.04
CA ALA A 32 22.78 -4.43 -47.79
C ALA A 32 22.27 -5.45 -46.72
N ALA A 33 23.02 -5.66 -45.67
CA ALA A 33 22.57 -6.47 -44.53
C ALA A 33 21.27 -5.88 -43.99
N ALA A 34 20.26 -6.71 -43.89
CA ALA A 34 18.98 -6.30 -43.27
C ALA A 34 19.28 -5.72 -41.87
N PRO A 35 18.66 -4.59 -41.50
CA PRO A 35 18.85 -4.02 -40.17
C PRO A 35 18.43 -5.08 -39.13
N LEU A 36 19.30 -5.34 -38.16
CA LEU A 36 18.96 -6.18 -37.01
C LEU A 36 17.64 -5.66 -36.42
N PRO A 37 16.72 -6.55 -36.04
CA PRO A 37 15.48 -6.10 -35.43
C PRO A 37 15.82 -5.26 -34.19
N GLN A 38 15.48 -4.00 -34.22
CA GLN A 38 15.62 -3.10 -33.09
C GLN A 38 14.70 -3.67 -31.99
N LYS A 39 15.29 -4.15 -30.90
CA LYS A 39 14.53 -4.62 -29.74
C LYS A 39 13.62 -3.47 -29.34
N ALA A 40 12.32 -3.64 -29.50
CA ALA A 40 11.35 -2.63 -29.07
C ALA A 40 11.70 -2.24 -27.63
N ALA A 41 11.84 -0.95 -27.36
CA ALA A 41 12.03 -0.48 -26.01
C ALA A 41 10.88 -1.07 -25.17
N ALA A 42 11.21 -1.76 -24.08
CA ALA A 42 10.19 -2.27 -23.17
C ALA A 42 9.29 -1.10 -22.80
N ALA A 43 7.97 -1.26 -22.94
CA ALA A 43 7.04 -0.26 -22.47
C ALA A 43 7.34 0.05 -21.01
N ALA A 44 7.28 1.33 -20.63
CA ALA A 44 7.47 1.71 -19.24
C ALA A 44 6.42 0.98 -18.39
N ALA A 45 6.83 0.47 -17.23
CA ALA A 45 5.91 -0.19 -16.31
C ALA A 45 4.78 0.78 -15.91
N PRO A 46 3.53 0.30 -15.82
CA PRO A 46 2.41 1.14 -15.42
C PRO A 46 2.62 1.78 -14.06
N VAL A 47 2.11 3.00 -13.88
CA VAL A 47 2.22 3.78 -12.64
C VAL A 47 0.97 3.58 -11.81
N LEU A 48 1.13 3.06 -10.59
CA LEU A 48 0.09 3.01 -9.59
C LEU A 48 0.14 4.29 -8.75
N GLN A 49 -0.99 4.99 -8.66
CA GLN A 49 -1.15 6.21 -7.89
C GLN A 49 -2.07 5.96 -6.70
N ASN A 50 -1.56 6.09 -5.49
CA ASN A 50 -2.32 6.10 -4.24
C ASN A 50 -2.84 7.52 -3.91
N ASP A 51 -3.56 7.66 -2.83
CA ASP A 51 -4.12 8.91 -2.31
C ASP A 51 -5.12 9.60 -3.25
N VAL A 52 -5.65 8.85 -4.21
CA VAL A 52 -6.68 9.29 -5.14
C VAL A 52 -7.79 8.25 -5.28
N PHE A 53 -8.96 8.67 -5.71
CA PHE A 53 -10.02 7.75 -6.09
C PHE A 53 -9.67 7.10 -7.44
N TRP A 54 -9.49 5.80 -7.43
CA TRP A 54 -9.16 5.07 -8.66
C TRP A 54 -10.36 5.02 -9.61
N LYS A 55 -10.04 4.99 -10.90
CA LYS A 55 -11.02 4.86 -11.97
C LYS A 55 -10.77 3.60 -12.79
N ASP A 56 -11.85 2.99 -13.24
CA ASP A 56 -11.78 1.88 -14.17
C ASP A 56 -11.36 2.35 -15.59
N THR A 57 -11.12 1.41 -16.49
CA THR A 57 -10.72 1.69 -17.88
C THR A 57 -11.78 2.46 -18.68
N SER A 58 -13.00 2.60 -18.16
CA SER A 58 -14.07 3.42 -18.72
C SER A 58 -14.17 4.80 -18.06
N GLY A 59 -13.31 5.12 -17.10
CA GLY A 59 -13.28 6.40 -16.39
C GLY A 59 -14.24 6.50 -15.19
N ASN A 60 -14.94 5.42 -14.83
CA ASN A 60 -15.82 5.40 -13.67
C ASN A 60 -15.04 5.14 -12.38
N PRO A 61 -15.50 5.66 -11.22
CA PRO A 61 -14.85 5.37 -9.94
C PRO A 61 -14.90 3.88 -9.60
N ILE A 62 -13.80 3.36 -9.05
CA ILE A 62 -13.72 2.00 -8.53
C ILE A 62 -14.27 1.99 -7.11
N TYR A 63 -15.24 1.12 -6.86
CA TYR A 63 -15.76 0.83 -5.53
C TYR A 63 -15.49 -0.64 -5.20
N SER A 64 -14.48 -0.91 -4.39
CA SER A 64 -14.08 -2.28 -4.04
C SER A 64 -13.34 -2.27 -2.70
N GLN A 65 -14.05 -2.32 -1.60
CA GLN A 65 -13.51 -2.25 -0.25
C GLN A 65 -13.72 -3.54 0.52
N GLY A 66 -12.82 -3.83 1.48
CA GLY A 66 -12.88 -5.05 2.26
C GLY A 66 -12.80 -6.32 1.41
N GLY A 67 -12.04 -6.28 0.35
CA GLY A 67 -12.06 -7.28 -0.70
C GLY A 67 -10.88 -8.24 -0.74
N GLY A 68 -10.79 -8.99 -1.85
CA GLY A 68 -9.71 -9.90 -2.15
C GLY A 68 -9.43 -9.98 -3.64
N VAL A 69 -8.24 -10.46 -3.99
CA VAL A 69 -7.81 -10.67 -5.38
C VAL A 69 -7.60 -12.14 -5.65
N LEU A 70 -8.12 -12.60 -6.76
CA LEU A 70 -7.90 -13.94 -7.31
C LEU A 70 -7.12 -13.81 -8.62
N LYS A 71 -6.04 -14.56 -8.80
CA LYS A 71 -5.35 -14.70 -10.09
C LYS A 71 -5.89 -15.94 -10.82
N ALA A 72 -6.37 -15.79 -12.04
CA ALA A 72 -6.77 -16.86 -12.93
C ALA A 72 -6.08 -16.70 -14.28
N GLY A 73 -5.16 -17.60 -14.58
CA GLY A 73 -4.24 -17.43 -15.71
C GLY A 73 -3.36 -16.18 -15.54
N ASN A 74 -3.36 -15.30 -16.55
CA ASN A 74 -2.61 -14.05 -16.52
C ASN A 74 -3.46 -12.86 -16.06
N THR A 75 -4.69 -13.09 -15.58
CA THR A 75 -5.62 -12.04 -15.20
C THR A 75 -5.87 -12.07 -13.70
N TYR A 76 -5.81 -10.90 -13.08
CA TYR A 76 -6.20 -10.67 -11.70
C TYR A 76 -7.66 -10.22 -11.66
N TYR A 77 -8.43 -10.78 -10.74
CA TYR A 77 -9.83 -10.43 -10.50
C TYR A 77 -9.94 -9.88 -9.09
N TRP A 78 -10.35 -8.63 -8.97
CA TRP A 78 -10.48 -7.95 -7.69
C TRP A 78 -11.96 -7.82 -7.33
N TYR A 79 -12.33 -8.39 -6.19
CA TYR A 79 -13.69 -8.36 -5.64
C TYR A 79 -13.68 -7.49 -4.39
N GLY A 80 -14.74 -6.73 -4.19
CA GLY A 80 -14.91 -5.94 -2.98
C GLY A 80 -16.32 -5.40 -2.86
N VAL A 81 -16.61 -4.80 -1.71
CA VAL A 81 -17.93 -4.27 -1.41
C VAL A 81 -18.04 -2.82 -1.88
N LYS A 82 -19.10 -2.53 -2.62
CA LYS A 82 -19.56 -1.18 -2.90
C LYS A 82 -20.54 -0.77 -1.81
N TYR A 83 -20.17 0.22 -1.02
CA TYR A 83 -21.06 0.84 -0.04
C TYR A 83 -21.68 2.13 -0.60
N ASN A 84 -22.92 2.43 -0.18
CA ASN A 84 -23.58 3.67 -0.62
C ASN A 84 -22.82 4.93 -0.16
N GLY A 85 -22.16 4.86 1.01
CA GLY A 85 -21.30 5.94 1.51
C GLY A 85 -20.11 6.25 0.61
N ALA A 86 -19.53 5.25 -0.05
CA ALA A 86 -18.43 5.45 -1.00
C ALA A 86 -18.87 6.27 -2.22
N VAL A 87 -20.08 6.01 -2.71
CA VAL A 87 -20.68 6.79 -3.81
C VAL A 87 -20.89 8.24 -3.40
N SER A 88 -21.44 8.45 -2.20
CA SER A 88 -21.64 9.81 -1.65
C SER A 88 -20.32 10.55 -1.48
N TYR A 89 -19.29 9.87 -1.00
CA TYR A 89 -17.94 10.44 -0.84
C TYR A 89 -17.33 10.85 -2.17
N TYR A 90 -17.39 9.98 -3.17
CA TYR A 90 -16.86 10.30 -4.49
C TYR A 90 -17.52 11.56 -5.09
N ASN A 91 -18.84 11.69 -4.90
CA ASN A 91 -19.60 12.83 -5.43
C ASN A 91 -19.37 14.13 -4.65
N ASN A 92 -18.99 14.04 -3.37
CA ASN A 92 -18.72 15.20 -2.50
C ASN A 92 -17.64 14.88 -1.46
N PRO A 93 -16.36 14.80 -1.88
CA PRO A 93 -15.26 14.42 -0.99
C PRO A 93 -14.93 15.47 0.09
N VAL A 94 -15.40 16.70 -0.06
CA VAL A 94 -15.22 17.80 0.91
C VAL A 94 -16.45 18.00 1.80
N GLY A 95 -17.48 17.16 1.64
CA GLY A 95 -18.66 17.17 2.49
C GLY A 95 -18.36 16.67 3.89
N GLY A 96 -19.37 16.73 4.76
CA GLY A 96 -19.27 16.19 6.11
C GLY A 96 -19.00 14.67 6.10
N LYS A 97 -18.52 14.14 7.22
CA LYS A 97 -18.23 12.72 7.46
C LYS A 97 -19.40 11.84 6.98
N ASN A 98 -19.07 10.83 6.18
CA ASN A 98 -20.01 9.85 5.67
C ASN A 98 -19.54 8.42 5.96
N SER A 99 -20.12 7.81 6.99
CA SER A 99 -19.85 6.42 7.41
C SER A 99 -20.96 5.44 7.00
N ASN A 100 -21.72 5.76 5.94
CA ASN A 100 -22.79 4.91 5.46
C ASN A 100 -22.27 3.63 4.82
N THR A 101 -22.19 2.53 5.57
CA THR A 101 -21.80 1.19 5.13
C THR A 101 -22.99 0.35 4.64
N SER A 102 -24.13 0.96 4.29
CA SER A 102 -25.21 0.20 3.68
C SER A 102 -24.76 -0.42 2.35
N PHE A 103 -25.11 -1.70 2.19
CA PHE A 103 -24.69 -2.50 1.07
C PHE A 103 -25.35 -2.07 -0.25
N ASN A 104 -24.56 -1.97 -1.30
CA ASN A 104 -25.01 -1.75 -2.67
C ASN A 104 -24.80 -3.00 -3.53
N ALA A 105 -23.55 -3.44 -3.68
CA ALA A 105 -23.18 -4.64 -4.43
C ALA A 105 -21.81 -5.16 -3.99
N ILE A 106 -21.49 -6.40 -4.32
CA ILE A 106 -20.13 -6.88 -4.44
C ILE A 106 -19.72 -6.67 -5.89
N THR A 107 -18.65 -5.94 -6.12
CA THR A 107 -18.12 -5.64 -7.46
C THR A 107 -17.05 -6.63 -7.90
N CYS A 108 -16.83 -6.74 -9.20
CA CYS A 108 -15.71 -7.46 -9.79
C CYS A 108 -15.03 -6.58 -10.83
N TYR A 109 -13.71 -6.48 -10.70
CA TYR A 109 -12.83 -5.82 -11.68
C TYR A 109 -11.77 -6.80 -12.14
N SER A 110 -11.28 -6.67 -13.38
CA SER A 110 -10.17 -7.46 -13.90
C SER A 110 -9.01 -6.59 -14.39
N SER A 111 -7.79 -7.09 -14.25
CA SER A 111 -6.57 -6.44 -14.74
C SER A 111 -5.51 -7.48 -15.10
N THR A 112 -4.63 -7.15 -16.04
CA THR A 112 -3.42 -7.93 -16.35
C THR A 112 -2.14 -7.27 -15.83
N ASP A 113 -2.24 -6.00 -15.38
CA ASP A 113 -1.08 -5.19 -14.95
C ASP A 113 -1.22 -4.60 -13.53
N LEU A 114 -2.35 -4.85 -12.84
CA LEU A 114 -2.65 -4.37 -11.49
C LEU A 114 -2.87 -2.85 -11.36
N VAL A 115 -2.88 -2.12 -12.48
CA VAL A 115 -3.10 -0.67 -12.53
C VAL A 115 -4.36 -0.33 -13.31
N HIS A 116 -4.53 -0.93 -14.48
CA HIS A 116 -5.68 -0.68 -15.33
C HIS A 116 -6.75 -1.74 -15.07
N TRP A 117 -7.79 -1.35 -14.37
CA TRP A 117 -8.88 -2.22 -13.94
C TRP A 117 -10.12 -2.03 -14.81
N LYS A 118 -10.59 -3.10 -15.42
CA LYS A 118 -11.84 -3.14 -16.16
C LYS A 118 -12.97 -3.59 -15.24
N PHE A 119 -14.07 -2.85 -15.19
CA PHE A 119 -15.27 -3.30 -14.48
C PHE A 119 -15.93 -4.47 -15.22
N GLU A 120 -16.05 -5.60 -14.57
CA GLU A 120 -16.67 -6.81 -15.13
C GLU A 120 -18.17 -6.94 -14.77
N GLY A 121 -18.61 -6.20 -13.76
CA GLY A 121 -19.99 -6.22 -13.29
C GLY A 121 -20.10 -6.38 -11.78
N ASN A 122 -21.34 -6.45 -11.29
CA ASN A 122 -21.61 -6.80 -9.90
C ASN A 122 -21.55 -8.33 -9.76
N ALA A 123 -20.62 -8.80 -8.92
CA ALA A 123 -20.47 -10.22 -8.61
C ALA A 123 -21.68 -10.75 -7.85
N MET A 124 -22.22 -9.98 -6.88
CA MET A 124 -23.48 -10.23 -6.19
C MET A 124 -24.19 -8.93 -5.86
N THR A 125 -25.52 -8.95 -5.86
CA THR A 125 -26.39 -7.83 -5.54
C THR A 125 -27.21 -8.10 -4.26
N SER A 126 -28.01 -7.14 -3.81
CA SER A 126 -28.85 -7.29 -2.64
C SER A 126 -29.84 -8.46 -2.76
N SER A 127 -30.36 -8.72 -3.97
CA SER A 127 -31.25 -9.87 -4.22
C SER A 127 -30.53 -11.21 -4.05
N ASP A 128 -29.26 -11.30 -4.46
CA ASP A 128 -28.49 -12.54 -4.36
C ASP A 128 -28.16 -12.90 -2.91
N ILE A 129 -27.89 -11.90 -2.08
CA ILE A 129 -27.56 -12.12 -0.65
C ILE A 129 -28.79 -12.25 0.27
N GLY A 130 -29.99 -12.13 -0.27
CA GLY A 130 -31.24 -12.25 0.50
C GLY A 130 -31.61 -10.99 1.26
N GLY A 131 -31.25 -9.82 0.75
CA GLY A 131 -31.68 -8.51 1.27
C GLY A 131 -30.96 -8.04 2.52
N SER A 132 -29.74 -8.56 2.81
CA SER A 132 -28.94 -8.02 3.93
C SER A 132 -28.62 -6.54 3.72
N SER A 133 -28.73 -5.76 4.77
CA SER A 133 -28.41 -4.32 4.75
C SER A 133 -26.90 -4.04 4.84
N TRP A 134 -26.12 -5.03 5.25
CA TRP A 134 -24.67 -4.93 5.38
C TRP A 134 -23.99 -6.22 4.92
N VAL A 135 -22.90 -6.05 4.20
CA VAL A 135 -21.97 -7.10 3.77
C VAL A 135 -20.57 -6.64 4.07
N GLY A 136 -19.80 -7.50 4.69
CA GLY A 136 -18.38 -7.24 5.00
C GLY A 136 -17.44 -7.97 4.05
N ARG A 137 -16.25 -8.20 4.53
CA ARG A 137 -15.11 -8.81 3.86
C ARG A 137 -15.47 -9.95 2.91
N VAL A 138 -15.04 -9.83 1.65
CA VAL A 138 -15.30 -10.80 0.59
C VAL A 138 -13.99 -11.42 0.08
N GLY A 139 -14.03 -12.70 -0.24
CA GLY A 139 -12.96 -13.40 -0.96
C GLY A 139 -13.51 -14.43 -1.93
N VAL A 140 -12.72 -14.79 -2.93
CA VAL A 140 -13.10 -15.78 -3.95
C VAL A 140 -11.99 -16.81 -4.08
N ALA A 141 -12.36 -18.08 -4.19
CA ALA A 141 -11.46 -19.20 -4.49
C ALA A 141 -11.99 -20.06 -5.64
N HIS A 142 -11.10 -20.67 -6.39
CA HIS A 142 -11.43 -21.66 -7.42
C HIS A 142 -11.40 -23.05 -6.79
N ASN A 143 -12.51 -23.77 -6.83
CA ASN A 143 -12.58 -25.14 -6.35
C ASN A 143 -12.16 -26.11 -7.46
N PRO A 144 -11.05 -26.85 -7.33
CA PRO A 144 -10.55 -27.74 -8.38
C PRO A 144 -11.44 -28.97 -8.61
N ASN A 145 -12.22 -29.37 -7.60
CA ASN A 145 -13.09 -30.58 -7.72
C ASN A 145 -14.37 -30.30 -8.51
N THR A 146 -14.89 -29.08 -8.44
CA THR A 146 -16.12 -28.70 -9.16
C THR A 146 -15.84 -27.83 -10.39
N GLY A 147 -14.62 -27.28 -10.53
CA GLY A 147 -14.27 -26.30 -11.54
C GLY A 147 -14.96 -24.95 -11.36
N LYS A 148 -15.63 -24.72 -10.22
CA LYS A 148 -16.37 -23.47 -9.94
C LYS A 148 -15.54 -22.49 -9.13
N TYR A 149 -15.82 -21.22 -9.34
CA TYR A 149 -15.39 -20.13 -8.48
C TYR A 149 -16.42 -19.97 -7.36
N VAL A 150 -15.93 -19.87 -6.12
CA VAL A 150 -16.77 -19.75 -4.93
C VAL A 150 -16.44 -18.46 -4.23
N LEU A 151 -17.43 -17.58 -4.09
CA LEU A 151 -17.38 -16.34 -3.35
C LEU A 151 -17.87 -16.61 -1.93
N VAL A 152 -17.11 -16.13 -0.94
CA VAL A 152 -17.47 -16.16 0.47
C VAL A 152 -17.49 -14.74 0.99
N SER A 153 -18.60 -14.32 1.59
CA SER A 153 -18.70 -12.97 2.18
C SER A 153 -19.35 -13.00 3.55
N GLN A 154 -19.00 -12.03 4.37
CA GLN A 154 -19.48 -11.87 5.74
C GLN A 154 -20.84 -11.14 5.75
N LEU A 155 -21.77 -11.68 6.49
CA LEU A 155 -23.04 -11.03 6.84
C LEU A 155 -23.13 -10.82 8.36
N ASN A 156 -24.03 -9.98 8.84
CA ASN A 156 -24.31 -9.87 10.27
C ASN A 156 -24.76 -11.21 10.90
N SER A 157 -25.43 -12.05 10.12
CA SER A 157 -25.97 -13.36 10.54
C SER A 157 -25.07 -14.55 10.26
N GLY A 158 -23.89 -14.33 9.63
CA GLY A 158 -22.99 -15.44 9.25
C GLY A 158 -22.28 -15.21 7.93
N LEU A 159 -22.14 -16.28 7.16
CA LEU A 159 -21.50 -16.26 5.85
C LEU A 159 -22.53 -16.50 4.75
N VAL A 160 -22.30 -15.92 3.58
CA VAL A 160 -23.00 -16.25 2.34
C VAL A 160 -21.98 -16.82 1.36
N PHE A 161 -22.40 -17.85 0.61
CA PHE A 161 -21.64 -18.47 -0.46
C PHE A 161 -22.34 -18.20 -1.79
N GLY A 162 -21.56 -17.78 -2.78
CA GLY A 162 -21.98 -17.67 -4.17
C GLY A 162 -21.13 -18.54 -5.08
N THR A 163 -21.67 -19.01 -6.19
CA THR A 163 -20.92 -19.78 -7.18
C THR A 163 -21.04 -19.22 -8.58
N SER A 164 -19.96 -19.31 -9.34
CA SER A 164 -19.91 -18.99 -10.77
C SER A 164 -19.04 -19.97 -11.53
N SER A 165 -19.28 -20.12 -12.84
CA SER A 165 -18.44 -20.91 -13.75
C SER A 165 -17.23 -20.14 -14.26
N THR A 166 -17.20 -18.83 -14.09
CA THR A 166 -16.10 -17.94 -14.51
C THR A 166 -15.70 -17.00 -13.38
N PRO A 167 -14.45 -16.53 -13.33
CA PRO A 167 -14.03 -15.61 -12.29
C PRO A 167 -14.71 -14.23 -12.40
N ALA A 168 -15.03 -13.78 -13.60
CA ALA A 168 -15.70 -12.49 -13.84
C ALA A 168 -17.23 -12.54 -13.70
N GLY A 169 -17.80 -13.76 -13.71
CA GLY A 169 -19.24 -13.92 -13.83
C GLY A 169 -20.01 -13.54 -12.59
N HIS A 170 -21.32 -13.34 -12.79
CA HIS A 170 -22.25 -13.21 -11.69
C HIS A 170 -22.24 -14.47 -10.80
N PHE A 171 -22.19 -14.30 -9.50
CA PHE A 171 -22.21 -15.39 -8.53
C PHE A 171 -23.63 -15.60 -8.02
N SER A 172 -24.21 -16.76 -8.36
CA SER A 172 -25.52 -17.15 -7.83
C SER A 172 -25.36 -17.66 -6.39
N ARG A 173 -26.26 -17.23 -5.50
CA ARG A 173 -26.27 -17.71 -4.11
C ARG A 173 -26.37 -19.22 -4.06
N ALA A 174 -25.45 -19.86 -3.34
CA ALA A 174 -25.36 -21.32 -3.18
C ALA A 174 -25.68 -21.78 -1.76
N GLY A 175 -25.55 -20.89 -0.77
CA GLY A 175 -25.84 -21.24 0.62
C GLY A 175 -25.48 -20.16 1.62
N THR A 176 -25.73 -20.47 2.89
CA THR A 176 -25.31 -19.64 4.04
C THR A 176 -24.83 -20.55 5.16
N GLN A 177 -24.00 -20.01 6.05
CA GLN A 177 -23.54 -20.69 7.26
C GLN A 177 -23.61 -19.72 8.43
N SER A 178 -24.31 -20.08 9.50
CA SER A 178 -24.55 -19.23 10.67
C SER A 178 -23.54 -19.43 11.81
N SER A 179 -22.76 -20.52 11.75
CA SER A 179 -21.73 -20.81 12.77
C SER A 179 -20.55 -21.55 12.17
N ILE A 180 -19.37 -21.33 12.74
CA ILE A 180 -18.13 -22.06 12.41
C ILE A 180 -17.72 -22.89 13.63
N GLY A 181 -17.49 -24.17 13.42
CA GLY A 181 -17.10 -25.10 14.52
C GLY A 181 -15.75 -24.70 15.13
N ASN A 182 -15.60 -24.95 16.44
CA ASN A 182 -14.43 -24.65 17.26
C ASN A 182 -14.12 -23.14 17.43
N VAL A 183 -15.06 -22.27 17.12
CA VAL A 183 -14.96 -20.83 17.37
C VAL A 183 -15.79 -20.46 18.58
N SER A 184 -15.20 -19.89 19.62
CA SER A 184 -15.86 -19.60 20.90
C SER A 184 -17.07 -18.68 20.77
N THR A 185 -17.09 -17.79 19.78
CA THR A 185 -18.20 -16.89 19.47
C THR A 185 -19.14 -17.43 18.40
N GLY A 186 -18.88 -18.63 17.89
CA GLY A 186 -19.61 -19.29 16.82
C GLY A 186 -19.43 -18.67 15.43
N MET A 187 -18.85 -17.44 15.32
CA MET A 187 -18.74 -16.72 14.06
C MET A 187 -17.43 -15.98 13.90
N SER A 188 -17.11 -15.68 12.64
CA SER A 188 -16.00 -14.80 12.27
C SER A 188 -16.32 -13.33 12.60
N GLY A 189 -15.28 -12.62 13.03
CA GLY A 189 -15.14 -11.17 12.85
C GLY A 189 -14.69 -10.88 11.43
N ASP A 190 -13.76 -9.89 11.25
CA ASP A 190 -13.18 -9.64 9.92
C ASP A 190 -12.46 -10.89 9.39
N GLN A 191 -12.58 -11.11 8.10
CA GLN A 191 -12.13 -12.32 7.44
C GLN A 191 -11.53 -12.06 6.07
N SER A 192 -10.79 -13.02 5.53
CA SER A 192 -10.45 -13.11 4.11
C SER A 192 -10.34 -14.57 3.68
N VAL A 193 -10.32 -14.80 2.38
CA VAL A 193 -10.10 -16.13 1.80
C VAL A 193 -8.65 -16.20 1.32
N PHE A 194 -7.94 -17.22 1.78
CA PHE A 194 -6.58 -17.53 1.36
C PHE A 194 -6.58 -18.88 0.61
N THR A 195 -5.96 -18.93 -0.56
CA THR A 195 -5.73 -20.17 -1.30
C THR A 195 -4.24 -20.51 -1.24
N ASP A 196 -3.92 -21.71 -0.76
CA ASP A 196 -2.54 -22.20 -0.65
C ASP A 196 -2.05 -22.78 -1.99
N ASP A 197 -0.73 -23.04 -2.08
CA ASP A 197 -0.07 -23.55 -3.30
C ASP A 197 -0.62 -24.92 -3.77
N ASP A 198 -1.21 -25.71 -2.87
CA ASP A 198 -1.85 -26.98 -3.18
C ASP A 198 -3.32 -26.83 -3.70
N GLY A 199 -3.78 -25.60 -3.86
CA GLY A 199 -5.13 -25.26 -4.30
C GLY A 199 -6.19 -25.32 -3.21
N ARG A 200 -5.86 -25.67 -1.96
CA ARG A 200 -6.82 -25.62 -0.84
C ARG A 200 -7.11 -24.20 -0.43
N ALA A 201 -8.38 -23.91 -0.21
CA ALA A 201 -8.81 -22.60 0.26
C ALA A 201 -9.20 -22.64 1.73
N TYR A 202 -8.91 -21.54 2.41
CA TYR A 202 -9.13 -21.32 3.84
C TYR A 202 -9.82 -20.00 4.09
N LEU A 203 -10.73 -19.97 5.05
CA LEU A 203 -11.17 -18.75 5.68
C LEU A 203 -10.19 -18.42 6.80
N ILE A 204 -9.64 -17.21 6.79
CA ILE A 204 -8.79 -16.67 7.84
C ILE A 204 -9.52 -15.51 8.51
N PHE A 205 -9.55 -15.47 9.84
CA PHE A 205 -10.40 -14.54 10.54
C PHE A 205 -10.02 -14.39 12.03
N SER A 206 -10.51 -13.33 12.66
CA SER A 206 -10.61 -13.21 14.10
C SER A 206 -12.01 -13.60 14.60
N ASN A 207 -12.17 -13.99 15.85
CA ASN A 207 -13.49 -14.25 16.44
C ASN A 207 -14.34 -12.97 16.46
N LYS A 208 -15.66 -13.13 16.33
CA LYS A 208 -16.59 -12.00 16.19
C LYS A 208 -16.58 -11.04 17.38
N SER A 209 -16.46 -11.56 18.60
CA SER A 209 -16.51 -10.74 19.82
C SER A 209 -15.12 -10.62 20.44
N GLY A 210 -14.67 -9.40 20.73
CA GLY A 210 -13.34 -9.10 21.27
C GLY A 210 -12.20 -9.26 20.26
N ARG A 211 -12.37 -10.05 19.21
CA ARG A 211 -11.42 -10.23 18.07
C ARG A 211 -9.99 -10.56 18.44
N SER A 212 -9.76 -11.07 19.67
CA SER A 212 -8.41 -11.39 20.18
C SER A 212 -7.87 -12.76 19.73
N ASN A 213 -8.74 -13.65 19.27
CA ASN A 213 -8.34 -14.97 18.79
C ASN A 213 -8.34 -15.01 17.27
N LEU A 214 -7.22 -15.47 16.70
CA LEU A 214 -7.04 -15.62 15.26
C LEU A 214 -7.17 -17.08 14.84
N TYR A 215 -7.87 -17.31 13.74
CA TYR A 215 -8.24 -18.63 13.27
C TYR A 215 -7.92 -18.84 11.80
N VAL A 216 -7.66 -20.09 11.46
CA VAL A 216 -7.63 -20.61 10.11
C VAL A 216 -8.63 -21.76 10.04
N ALA A 217 -9.51 -21.76 9.04
CA ALA A 217 -10.50 -22.82 8.83
C ALA A 217 -10.53 -23.22 7.35
N PRO A 218 -10.38 -24.51 7.01
CA PRO A 218 -10.46 -24.94 5.62
C PRO A 218 -11.87 -24.75 5.09
N LEU A 219 -11.99 -24.36 3.83
CA LEU A 219 -13.24 -24.53 3.08
C LEU A 219 -13.40 -26.01 2.74
N ARG A 220 -14.62 -26.56 2.84
CA ARG A 220 -14.92 -27.94 2.51
C ARG A 220 -14.43 -28.29 1.10
N SER A 221 -13.50 -29.23 1.00
CA SER A 221 -12.77 -29.49 -0.25
C SER A 221 -13.67 -29.91 -1.42
N SER A 222 -14.80 -30.58 -1.15
CA SER A 222 -15.70 -31.06 -2.19
C SER A 222 -16.32 -29.95 -3.05
N ASP A 223 -16.59 -28.78 -2.47
CA ASP A 223 -17.34 -27.70 -3.15
C ASP A 223 -17.06 -26.28 -2.67
N TYR A 224 -16.32 -26.08 -1.56
CA TYR A 224 -16.06 -24.81 -0.88
C TYR A 224 -17.32 -24.07 -0.37
N LEU A 225 -18.47 -24.75 -0.27
CA LEU A 225 -19.73 -24.18 0.20
C LEU A 225 -19.96 -24.31 1.71
N HIS A 226 -18.91 -24.63 2.44
CA HIS A 226 -18.91 -24.73 3.89
C HIS A 226 -17.53 -24.44 4.45
N VAL A 227 -17.47 -23.75 5.57
CA VAL A 227 -16.25 -23.58 6.37
C VAL A 227 -16.23 -24.67 7.43
N ASP A 228 -15.24 -25.53 7.37
CA ASP A 228 -15.06 -26.64 8.30
C ASP A 228 -14.58 -26.12 9.69
N ASN A 229 -14.34 -27.03 10.64
CA ASN A 229 -13.90 -26.66 11.97
C ASN A 229 -12.61 -25.82 11.95
N ALA A 230 -12.65 -24.71 12.66
CA ALA A 230 -11.53 -23.79 12.72
C ALA A 230 -10.44 -24.27 13.69
N THR A 231 -9.21 -23.92 13.39
CA THR A 231 -8.06 -24.04 14.28
C THR A 231 -7.67 -22.65 14.77
N ARG A 232 -7.66 -22.44 16.08
CA ARG A 232 -7.10 -21.22 16.66
C ARG A 232 -5.58 -21.27 16.55
N ILE A 233 -5.00 -20.32 15.84
CA ILE A 233 -3.56 -20.24 15.59
C ILE A 233 -2.84 -19.26 16.51
N TYR A 234 -3.55 -18.27 17.05
CA TYR A 234 -2.97 -17.24 17.93
C TYR A 234 -4.03 -16.63 18.85
N SER A 235 -3.58 -16.07 19.97
CA SER A 235 -4.38 -15.22 20.85
C SER A 235 -3.57 -13.96 21.14
N SER A 236 -4.05 -12.82 20.66
CA SER A 236 -3.41 -11.53 20.92
C SER A 236 -3.64 -11.11 22.38
N SER A 237 -2.57 -10.73 23.06
CA SER A 237 -2.59 -10.16 24.42
C SER A 237 -2.67 -8.63 24.43
N SER A 238 -2.46 -8.00 23.27
CA SER A 238 -2.42 -6.54 23.12
C SER A 238 -3.72 -5.95 22.53
N GLY A 239 -4.81 -6.72 22.55
CA GLY A 239 -6.12 -6.28 22.07
C GLY A 239 -6.64 -7.10 20.89
N GLY A 240 -7.80 -6.73 20.37
CA GLY A 240 -8.41 -7.39 19.21
C GLY A 240 -7.70 -7.07 17.90
N ARG A 241 -7.96 -7.91 16.90
CA ARG A 241 -7.42 -7.79 15.53
C ARG A 241 -8.55 -7.84 14.51
N GLU A 242 -8.46 -6.98 13.50
CA GLU A 242 -9.43 -6.90 12.40
C GLU A 242 -8.72 -6.66 11.07
N GLY A 243 -9.45 -6.65 9.95
CA GLY A 243 -8.85 -6.55 8.63
C GLY A 243 -7.88 -7.70 8.35
N ASN A 244 -8.24 -8.92 8.73
CA ASN A 244 -7.34 -10.07 8.69
C ASN A 244 -7.01 -10.48 7.25
N ILE A 245 -5.72 -10.61 6.96
CA ILE A 245 -5.17 -11.04 5.67
C ILE A 245 -4.15 -12.15 5.87
N MET A 246 -3.97 -12.99 4.87
CA MET A 246 -2.89 -13.98 4.84
C MET A 246 -2.22 -13.97 3.48
N PHE A 247 -0.92 -14.11 3.49
CA PHE A 247 -0.11 -14.37 2.30
C PHE A 247 1.00 -15.38 2.63
N LYS A 248 1.54 -15.99 1.60
CA LYS A 248 2.69 -16.89 1.71
C LYS A 248 3.83 -16.36 0.88
N HIS A 249 5.03 -16.37 1.44
CA HIS A 249 6.25 -16.01 0.72
C HIS A 249 7.38 -16.96 1.13
N ALA A 250 8.06 -17.53 0.13
CA ALA A 250 9.17 -18.48 0.34
C ALA A 250 8.85 -19.58 1.38
N GLY A 251 7.64 -20.16 1.30
CA GLY A 251 7.20 -21.25 2.18
C GLY A 251 6.77 -20.81 3.58
N THR A 252 6.84 -19.52 3.92
CA THR A 252 6.39 -18.95 5.20
C THR A 252 5.03 -18.29 5.04
N TYR A 253 4.09 -18.64 5.91
CA TYR A 253 2.78 -17.99 6.02
C TYR A 253 2.89 -16.78 6.94
N TYR A 254 2.29 -15.68 6.53
CA TYR A 254 2.15 -14.45 7.30
C TYR A 254 0.66 -14.19 7.47
N PHE A 255 0.20 -14.17 8.71
CA PHE A 255 -1.14 -13.70 9.05
C PHE A 255 -0.99 -12.30 9.60
N CYS A 256 -1.57 -11.32 8.94
CA CYS A 256 -1.47 -9.92 9.32
C CYS A 256 -2.85 -9.30 9.54
N SER A 257 -2.92 -8.26 10.37
CA SER A 257 -4.17 -7.61 10.77
C SER A 257 -3.94 -6.22 11.33
N SER A 258 -4.99 -5.44 11.39
CA SER A 258 -5.06 -4.15 12.06
C SER A 258 -5.48 -4.29 13.52
N ASP A 259 -5.26 -3.26 14.33
CA ASP A 259 -5.84 -3.16 15.67
C ASP A 259 -7.32 -2.70 15.63
N LEU A 260 -7.98 -2.69 16.78
CA LEU A 260 -9.36 -2.24 16.90
C LEU A 260 -9.43 -0.73 17.20
N HIS A 261 -9.45 0.08 16.15
CA HIS A 261 -9.65 1.52 16.24
C HIS A 261 -10.79 2.03 15.35
N GLY A 262 -11.87 1.24 15.27
CA GLY A 262 -13.01 1.56 14.42
C GLY A 262 -12.61 1.61 12.95
N TRP A 263 -12.92 2.70 12.28
CA TRP A 263 -12.60 2.92 10.86
C TRP A 263 -11.30 3.70 10.65
N ASN A 264 -10.47 3.84 11.69
CA ASN A 264 -9.21 4.57 11.59
C ASN A 264 -8.07 3.68 11.07
N ALA A 265 -7.02 4.34 10.59
CA ALA A 265 -5.77 3.72 10.20
C ALA A 265 -5.12 2.95 11.37
N SER A 266 -4.31 1.96 11.05
CA SER A 266 -3.69 1.08 12.03
C SER A 266 -2.27 0.70 11.60
N HIS A 267 -1.42 0.41 12.58
CA HIS A 267 -0.27 -0.45 12.34
C HIS A 267 -0.74 -1.79 11.81
N THR A 268 0.08 -2.46 11.03
CA THR A 268 -0.15 -3.84 10.64
C THR A 268 0.62 -4.77 11.58
N TYR A 269 -0.11 -5.61 12.29
CA TYR A 269 0.44 -6.62 13.21
C TYR A 269 0.46 -7.96 12.51
N CYS A 270 1.59 -8.65 12.54
CA CYS A 270 1.76 -9.93 11.86
C CYS A 270 2.25 -11.02 12.82
N ILE A 271 1.88 -12.27 12.52
CA ILE A 271 2.49 -13.49 13.02
C ILE A 271 2.92 -14.35 11.84
N LYS A 272 3.95 -15.17 11.97
CA LYS A 272 4.45 -16.00 10.87
C LYS A 272 4.71 -17.44 11.29
N SER A 273 4.57 -18.38 10.34
CA SER A 273 4.82 -19.80 10.53
C SER A 273 5.18 -20.49 9.21
N SER A 274 5.88 -21.62 9.29
CA SER A 274 6.06 -22.55 8.18
C SER A 274 4.88 -23.51 7.98
N LYS A 275 3.87 -23.48 8.87
CA LYS A 275 2.68 -24.33 8.81
C LYS A 275 1.44 -23.46 8.96
N ILE A 276 0.46 -23.65 8.06
CA ILE A 276 -0.74 -22.81 8.02
C ILE A 276 -1.58 -22.84 9.30
N SER A 277 -1.61 -23.95 10.02
CA SER A 277 -2.48 -24.16 11.19
C SER A 277 -1.78 -24.22 12.54
N SER A 278 -0.46 -24.01 12.60
CA SER A 278 0.28 -24.15 13.87
C SER A 278 1.67 -23.50 13.83
N GLY A 279 2.30 -23.35 15.01
CA GLY A 279 3.71 -22.95 15.12
C GLY A 279 3.96 -21.49 14.80
N TYR A 280 2.97 -20.64 14.97
CA TYR A 280 3.12 -19.19 14.72
C TYR A 280 4.04 -18.53 15.76
N SER A 281 4.79 -17.55 15.29
CA SER A 281 5.64 -16.69 16.11
C SER A 281 4.82 -15.84 17.09
N SER A 282 5.51 -15.17 18.02
CA SER A 282 4.93 -14.01 18.67
C SER A 282 4.58 -12.93 17.62
N GLU A 283 3.64 -12.06 17.97
CA GLU A 283 3.20 -10.94 17.16
C GLU A 283 4.31 -9.89 17.02
N PHE A 284 4.43 -9.31 15.84
CA PHE A 284 5.33 -8.20 15.54
C PHE A 284 4.61 -7.16 14.66
N VAL A 285 5.05 -5.90 14.74
CA VAL A 285 4.59 -4.85 13.83
C VAL A 285 5.33 -5.03 12.50
N LEU A 286 4.60 -5.02 11.39
CA LEU A 286 5.18 -5.04 10.04
C LEU A 286 6.03 -3.78 9.86
N GLN A 287 7.32 -3.98 9.61
CA GLN A 287 8.28 -2.88 9.47
C GLN A 287 7.81 -1.89 8.40
N GLY A 288 7.87 -0.60 8.71
CA GLY A 288 7.47 0.51 7.83
C GLY A 288 6.01 0.93 7.97
N THR A 289 5.17 0.21 8.75
CA THR A 289 3.76 0.59 8.95
C THR A 289 3.55 1.53 10.12
N ASP A 290 4.54 1.72 10.96
CA ASP A 290 4.49 2.56 12.17
C ASP A 290 4.59 4.05 11.88
N ALA A 291 5.23 4.43 10.78
CA ALA A 291 5.47 5.83 10.43
C ALA A 291 4.19 6.56 9.95
N ASP A 292 3.26 5.84 9.33
CA ASP A 292 2.03 6.45 8.79
C ASP A 292 0.80 5.53 8.92
N PHE A 293 0.86 4.58 9.85
CA PHE A 293 -0.20 3.61 10.08
C PHE A 293 -0.66 2.91 8.79
N SER A 294 0.31 2.21 8.15
CA SER A 294 0.09 1.42 6.94
C SER A 294 -0.44 2.24 5.76
N HIS A 295 0.22 3.36 5.46
CA HIS A 295 -0.22 4.34 4.45
C HIS A 295 -1.63 4.87 4.74
N VAL A 296 -1.87 5.18 6.02
CA VAL A 296 -3.15 5.71 6.53
C VAL A 296 -4.32 4.77 6.21
N THR A 297 -4.15 3.45 6.41
CA THR A 297 -5.19 2.46 6.12
C THR A 297 -5.41 1.44 7.23
N GLN A 298 -6.49 0.69 7.11
CA GLN A 298 -6.73 -0.59 7.73
C GLN A 298 -6.37 -1.69 6.72
N THR A 299 -5.82 -2.82 7.18
CA THR A 299 -5.52 -3.96 6.31
C THR A 299 -6.77 -4.43 5.55
N GLY A 300 -6.65 -4.62 4.25
CA GLY A 300 -7.72 -5.04 3.36
C GLY A 300 -7.46 -6.38 2.69
N LEU A 301 -6.36 -6.49 1.95
CA LEU A 301 -5.98 -7.69 1.22
C LEU A 301 -4.45 -7.81 1.10
N ALA A 302 -3.96 -9.00 0.81
CA ALA A 302 -2.59 -9.21 0.35
C ALA A 302 -2.52 -10.42 -0.58
N PHE A 303 -1.61 -10.36 -1.56
CA PHE A 303 -1.33 -11.49 -2.46
C PHE A 303 0.07 -11.36 -3.07
N GLU A 304 0.67 -12.50 -3.42
CA GLU A 304 1.96 -12.50 -4.09
C GLU A 304 1.80 -12.15 -5.58
N VAL A 305 2.65 -11.25 -6.05
CA VAL A 305 2.82 -10.90 -7.46
C VAL A 305 4.12 -11.54 -7.92
N SER A 306 4.02 -12.65 -8.64
CA SER A 306 5.16 -13.41 -9.15
C SER A 306 5.21 -13.31 -10.67
N GLY A 307 6.40 -13.05 -11.21
CA GLY A 307 6.64 -12.90 -12.63
C GLY A 307 7.98 -13.49 -13.08
N SER A 308 8.41 -13.14 -14.27
CA SER A 308 9.61 -13.72 -14.92
C SER A 308 10.93 -13.32 -14.27
N SER A 309 10.98 -12.27 -13.47
CA SER A 309 12.21 -11.68 -12.92
C SER A 309 12.26 -11.63 -11.41
N GLY A 310 11.13 -11.86 -10.74
CA GLY A 310 11.06 -11.81 -9.28
C GLY A 310 9.65 -11.96 -8.73
N SER A 311 9.52 -11.69 -7.43
CA SER A 311 8.22 -11.59 -6.77
C SER A 311 8.26 -10.57 -5.63
N PHE A 312 7.09 -10.03 -5.31
CA PHE A 312 6.84 -9.21 -4.14
C PHE A 312 5.40 -9.48 -3.66
N VAL A 313 5.08 -9.06 -2.45
CA VAL A 313 3.70 -9.12 -1.98
C VAL A 313 3.03 -7.76 -2.18
N MET A 314 1.89 -7.75 -2.86
CA MET A 314 1.00 -6.61 -2.92
C MET A 314 0.20 -6.55 -1.63
N PHE A 315 0.31 -5.45 -0.90
CA PHE A 315 -0.55 -5.12 0.23
C PHE A 315 -1.60 -4.12 -0.24
N GLY A 316 -2.86 -4.40 0.02
CA GLY A 316 -3.97 -3.48 -0.22
C GLY A 316 -4.61 -3.09 1.09
N GLY A 317 -4.63 -1.78 1.36
CA GLY A 317 -5.29 -1.19 2.52
C GLY A 317 -6.58 -0.47 2.14
N ASP A 318 -7.55 -0.48 3.05
CA ASP A 318 -8.77 0.29 2.92
C ASP A 318 -8.67 1.60 3.71
N ARG A 319 -8.89 2.74 3.06
CA ARG A 319 -9.02 4.03 3.72
C ARG A 319 -10.48 4.35 3.95
N TRP A 320 -10.89 4.28 5.22
CA TRP A 320 -12.28 4.44 5.63
C TRP A 320 -12.62 5.90 6.01
N SER A 321 -13.90 6.21 6.13
CA SER A 321 -14.38 7.57 6.31
C SER A 321 -14.01 8.23 7.65
N ASP A 322 -13.76 7.48 8.70
CA ASP A 322 -13.65 8.05 10.05
C ASP A 322 -12.40 8.93 10.22
N PHE A 323 -11.27 8.53 9.66
CA PHE A 323 -10.06 9.32 9.75
C PHE A 323 -9.99 10.43 8.69
N ALA A 324 -10.54 10.19 7.50
CA ALA A 324 -10.60 11.22 6.45
C ALA A 324 -11.70 12.27 6.70
N GLY A 325 -12.56 12.05 7.68
CA GLY A 325 -13.63 12.97 8.05
C GLY A 325 -14.84 12.98 7.12
N ASN A 326 -14.82 12.27 6.01
CA ASN A 326 -15.92 12.24 5.04
C ASN A 326 -16.25 10.82 4.53
N GLY A 327 -16.08 10.40 3.33
CA GLY A 327 -16.66 9.17 2.82
C GLY A 327 -15.79 7.92 2.90
N ILE A 328 -16.36 6.79 2.52
CA ILE A 328 -15.69 5.51 2.37
C ILE A 328 -15.22 5.42 0.92
N GLY A 329 -13.92 5.28 0.64
CA GLY A 329 -13.61 5.35 -0.75
C GLY A 329 -12.22 4.97 -1.26
N TYR A 330 -11.18 5.18 -0.52
CA TYR A 330 -9.84 4.94 -1.07
C TYR A 330 -9.37 3.51 -0.83
N ASN A 331 -8.79 2.93 -1.88
CA ASN A 331 -7.92 1.76 -1.80
C ASN A 331 -6.48 2.23 -1.98
N GLN A 332 -5.58 1.77 -1.14
CA GLN A 332 -4.16 2.10 -1.17
C GLN A 332 -3.37 0.82 -1.33
N TRP A 333 -2.66 0.67 -2.43
CA TRP A 333 -1.88 -0.53 -2.70
C TRP A 333 -0.40 -0.21 -2.75
N VAL A 334 0.38 -0.96 -1.99
CA VAL A 334 1.83 -0.75 -1.84
C VAL A 334 2.59 -2.08 -1.84
N PRO A 335 3.88 -2.08 -2.20
CA PRO A 335 4.68 -3.30 -2.19
C PRO A 335 5.18 -3.63 -0.77
N VAL A 336 5.24 -4.93 -0.48
CA VAL A 336 5.97 -5.51 0.66
C VAL A 336 7.09 -6.37 0.11
N THR A 337 8.32 -6.12 0.58
CA THR A 337 9.52 -6.87 0.23
C THR A 337 10.03 -7.66 1.41
N PHE A 338 11.05 -8.50 1.20
CA PHE A 338 11.55 -9.41 2.22
C PHE A 338 13.07 -9.37 2.29
N ASP A 339 13.60 -9.34 3.50
CA ASP A 339 14.97 -9.75 3.82
C ASP A 339 14.90 -11.08 4.58
N GLY A 340 15.20 -12.18 3.90
CA GLY A 340 14.94 -13.51 4.40
C GLY A 340 13.45 -13.72 4.72
N THR A 341 13.11 -13.85 6.01
CA THR A 341 11.71 -13.96 6.48
C THR A 341 11.21 -12.69 7.16
N THR A 342 11.88 -11.56 6.98
CA THR A 342 11.47 -10.28 7.56
C THR A 342 10.79 -9.44 6.49
N PRO A 343 9.48 -9.22 6.58
CA PRO A 343 8.76 -8.39 5.64
C PRO A 343 8.95 -6.91 5.95
N ALA A 344 9.05 -6.09 4.90
CA ALA A 344 9.11 -4.63 4.96
C ALA A 344 8.07 -4.01 4.03
N PHE A 345 7.22 -3.17 4.60
CA PHE A 345 6.20 -2.39 3.92
C PHE A 345 6.81 -1.09 3.37
N HIS A 346 6.47 -0.74 2.14
CA HIS A 346 6.93 0.49 1.51
C HIS A 346 5.76 1.42 1.29
N SER A 347 5.65 2.45 2.14
CA SER A 347 4.62 3.48 2.00
C SER A 347 4.95 4.37 0.80
N LEU A 348 4.19 4.25 -0.27
CA LEU A 348 4.41 4.96 -1.53
C LEU A 348 3.08 5.52 -2.06
N ASN A 349 3.04 6.81 -2.36
CA ASN A 349 1.88 7.39 -3.02
C ASN A 349 1.94 7.23 -4.56
N GLN A 350 3.13 7.04 -5.13
CA GLN A 350 3.30 6.74 -6.56
C GLN A 350 4.44 5.74 -6.79
N TRP A 351 4.17 4.69 -7.53
CA TRP A 351 5.16 3.67 -7.85
C TRP A 351 4.82 2.92 -9.14
N ASN A 352 5.83 2.32 -9.76
CA ASN A 352 5.66 1.54 -10.96
C ASN A 352 5.53 0.06 -10.62
N VAL A 353 4.61 -0.65 -11.26
CA VAL A 353 4.43 -2.08 -11.07
C VAL A 353 4.55 -2.80 -12.40
N ASP A 354 5.39 -3.82 -12.47
CA ASP A 354 5.48 -4.76 -13.58
C ASP A 354 4.98 -6.14 -13.10
N ALA A 355 3.70 -6.37 -13.26
CA ALA A 355 3.06 -7.61 -12.84
C ALA A 355 3.55 -8.84 -13.62
N ALA A 356 4.01 -8.66 -14.87
CA ALA A 356 4.53 -9.73 -15.71
C ALA A 356 5.96 -10.12 -15.32
N ALA A 357 6.77 -9.14 -14.93
CA ALA A 357 8.11 -9.38 -14.42
C ALA A 357 8.12 -9.74 -12.92
N GLY A 358 7.08 -9.39 -12.16
CA GLY A 358 7.05 -9.52 -10.69
C GLY A 358 7.98 -8.53 -10.01
N THR A 359 8.13 -7.32 -10.57
CA THR A 359 9.03 -6.27 -10.10
C THR A 359 8.30 -4.94 -9.90
N TRP A 360 8.93 -4.04 -9.14
CA TRP A 360 8.41 -2.72 -8.89
C TRP A 360 9.55 -1.69 -8.73
N SER A 361 9.22 -0.41 -8.81
CA SER A 361 10.14 0.69 -8.49
C SER A 361 9.39 1.91 -7.99
N VAL A 362 10.07 2.77 -7.23
CA VAL A 362 9.50 4.05 -6.79
C VAL A 362 9.17 4.91 -8.03
N GLY A 363 7.99 5.52 -8.05
CA GLY A 363 7.58 6.42 -9.11
C GLY A 363 8.33 7.77 -9.04
N SER A 364 8.55 8.40 -10.18
CA SER A 364 9.23 9.70 -10.23
C SER A 364 8.45 10.83 -9.56
N GLY A 365 7.12 10.69 -9.47
CA GLY A 365 6.26 11.63 -8.76
C GLY A 365 5.93 11.22 -7.32
N ASN A 366 6.65 10.22 -6.75
CA ASN A 366 6.40 9.81 -5.38
C ASN A 366 6.72 10.94 -4.39
N ASN A 367 5.77 11.21 -3.48
CA ASN A 367 6.03 12.03 -2.32
C ASN A 367 6.85 11.25 -1.30
N HIS A 368 8.02 11.74 -0.94
CA HIS A 368 8.91 11.09 0.02
C HIS A 368 8.57 11.39 1.49
N VAL A 369 7.65 12.31 1.75
CA VAL A 369 7.17 12.61 3.11
C VAL A 369 6.14 11.57 3.52
N LEU A 370 6.33 10.95 4.67
CA LEU A 370 5.37 10.02 5.27
C LEU A 370 4.35 10.77 6.13
N ASN A 371 3.10 10.29 6.16
CA ASN A 371 2.00 10.97 6.87
C ASN A 371 1.96 12.48 6.57
N PRO A 372 1.92 12.89 5.29
CA PRO A 372 2.14 14.27 4.87
C PRO A 372 1.04 15.23 5.31
N SER A 373 -0.17 14.73 5.51
CA SER A 373 -1.35 15.48 5.96
C SER A 373 -1.77 15.11 7.38
N VAL A 374 -0.93 14.38 8.12
CA VAL A 374 -1.10 13.92 9.51
C VAL A 374 -2.42 13.19 9.78
N GLU A 375 -2.99 12.56 8.76
CA GLU A 375 -4.24 11.81 8.85
C GLU A 375 -4.09 10.43 9.50
N ALA A 376 -2.86 9.93 9.68
CA ALA A 376 -2.60 8.73 10.47
C ALA A 376 -2.93 8.92 11.96
N ASP A 377 -2.88 10.16 12.43
CA ASP A 377 -3.13 10.51 13.83
C ASP A 377 -4.63 10.48 14.14
N ARG A 378 -5.04 9.51 14.93
CA ARG A 378 -6.45 9.21 15.22
C ARG A 378 -7.14 10.21 16.13
N VAL A 379 -6.35 10.89 16.94
CA VAL A 379 -6.79 11.83 17.98
C VAL A 379 -5.88 13.07 18.01
N SER A 380 -6.34 14.10 18.71
CA SER A 380 -5.49 15.27 19.00
C SER A 380 -4.32 14.86 19.90
N GLN A 381 -3.12 15.15 19.47
CA GLN A 381 -1.89 14.81 20.20
C GLN A 381 -0.72 15.73 19.84
N SER A 382 0.31 15.71 20.68
CA SER A 382 1.51 16.53 20.52
C SER A 382 2.63 15.84 19.72
N THR A 383 2.61 14.52 19.58
CA THR A 383 3.62 13.75 18.84
C THR A 383 2.93 13.03 17.68
N LEU A 384 3.24 13.44 16.46
CA LEU A 384 2.58 12.96 15.25
C LEU A 384 3.31 11.76 14.67
N ALA A 385 2.55 10.80 14.13
CA ALA A 385 3.10 9.61 13.50
C ALA A 385 4.04 10.00 12.35
N GLY A 386 5.24 9.41 12.34
CA GLY A 386 6.28 9.69 11.33
C GLY A 386 7.04 11.01 11.53
N TRP A 387 6.67 11.86 12.47
CA TRP A 387 7.30 13.17 12.70
C TRP A 387 8.04 13.22 14.02
N THR A 388 9.21 13.87 14.00
CA THR A 388 10.01 14.12 15.20
C THR A 388 9.80 15.56 15.65
N ASN A 389 9.59 15.73 16.96
CA ASN A 389 9.42 17.05 17.58
C ASN A 389 10.73 17.61 18.13
N SER A 390 10.84 18.93 18.11
CA SER A 390 11.78 19.69 18.92
C SER A 390 11.06 20.88 19.56
N GLY A 391 11.51 21.30 20.74
CA GLY A 391 10.88 22.39 21.49
C GLY A 391 9.49 22.04 22.01
N SER A 392 8.60 23.02 22.07
CA SER A 392 7.26 22.90 22.67
C SER A 392 6.19 23.54 21.77
N GLY A 393 4.91 23.21 22.02
CA GLY A 393 3.79 23.77 21.25
C GLY A 393 3.48 23.06 19.95
N ASN A 394 4.09 21.88 19.73
CA ASN A 394 3.80 21.01 18.57
C ASN A 394 2.53 20.18 18.80
N GLY A 395 1.81 19.88 17.73
CA GLY A 395 0.66 18.97 17.74
C GLY A 395 -0.10 18.96 16.43
N ASN A 396 -1.26 18.36 16.44
CA ASN A 396 -2.22 18.47 15.36
C ASN A 396 -3.45 19.30 15.76
N HIS A 397 -4.14 19.80 14.75
CA HIS A 397 -5.32 20.65 14.90
C HIS A 397 -6.39 20.25 13.89
N LEU A 398 -7.67 20.35 14.30
CA LEU A 398 -8.80 20.12 13.40
C LEU A 398 -8.92 21.22 12.33
N GLY A 399 -9.37 20.84 11.15
CA GLY A 399 -9.55 21.76 10.03
C GLY A 399 -8.34 21.81 9.11
N GLY A 400 -7.85 20.65 8.72
CA GLY A 400 -6.84 20.45 7.68
C GLY A 400 -7.21 21.12 6.36
N HIS A 401 -6.24 21.27 5.49
CA HIS A 401 -6.44 21.67 4.09
C HIS A 401 -7.03 20.50 3.33
N THR A 402 -6.46 19.32 3.50
CA THR A 402 -7.06 18.04 3.13
C THR A 402 -7.37 17.22 4.37
N GLY A 403 -8.32 16.29 4.27
CA GLY A 403 -8.69 15.42 5.37
C GLY A 403 -9.24 16.16 6.60
N ARG A 404 -8.84 15.70 7.77
CA ARG A 404 -9.35 16.16 9.07
C ARG A 404 -8.35 17.03 9.83
N TRP A 405 -7.08 16.71 9.77
CA TRP A 405 -6.01 17.24 10.61
C TRP A 405 -5.07 18.15 9.83
N ALA A 406 -4.39 19.01 10.53
CA ALA A 406 -3.19 19.73 10.11
C ALA A 406 -2.18 19.72 11.24
N MET A 407 -0.90 19.83 10.96
CA MET A 407 0.10 20.18 11.95
C MET A 407 -0.19 21.55 12.52
N GLN A 408 0.05 21.73 13.80
CA GLN A 408 -0.01 23.04 14.45
C GLN A 408 1.19 23.25 15.36
N GLN A 409 1.74 24.45 15.32
CA GLN A 409 2.63 24.98 16.34
C GLN A 409 1.91 26.16 17.01
N PHE A 410 1.66 26.02 18.31
CA PHE A 410 0.91 27.02 19.11
C PHE A 410 1.24 26.89 20.60
N SER A 411 1.33 28.04 21.27
CA SER A 411 1.31 28.11 22.73
C SER A 411 0.74 29.47 23.20
N SER A 412 0.11 29.46 24.36
CA SER A 412 -0.27 30.70 25.07
C SER A 412 0.91 31.45 25.72
N SER A 413 2.09 30.82 25.74
CA SER A 413 3.38 31.45 26.16
C SER A 413 4.30 31.54 24.97
N ALA A 414 5.38 32.32 25.07
CA ALA A 414 6.43 32.31 24.05
C ALA A 414 7.06 30.92 23.93
N TYR A 415 7.34 30.48 22.70
CA TYR A 415 7.78 29.13 22.43
C TYR A 415 8.73 29.02 21.24
N THR A 416 9.53 27.98 21.23
CA THR A 416 10.21 27.47 20.04
C THR A 416 9.67 26.06 19.75
N ALA A 417 9.35 25.77 18.50
CA ALA A 417 8.77 24.53 18.06
C ALA A 417 9.41 24.06 16.75
N GLY A 418 9.48 22.76 16.56
CA GLY A 418 9.86 22.14 15.30
C GLY A 418 9.22 20.75 15.15
N MET A 419 8.77 20.45 13.93
CA MET A 419 8.35 19.11 13.52
C MET A 419 9.07 18.77 12.21
N TYR A 420 9.73 17.60 12.15
CA TYR A 420 10.56 17.25 11.01
C TYR A 420 10.62 15.75 10.75
N GLN A 421 11.01 15.40 9.51
CA GLN A 421 11.40 14.05 9.11
C GLN A 421 12.83 14.05 8.58
N ASN A 422 13.58 12.98 8.89
CA ASN A 422 14.83 12.63 8.22
C ASN A 422 14.49 11.55 7.18
N ILE A 423 14.73 11.84 5.92
CA ILE A 423 14.32 11.02 4.79
C ILE A 423 15.56 10.54 4.03
N SER A 424 15.64 9.23 3.80
CA SER A 424 16.63 8.65 2.87
C SER A 424 16.01 8.58 1.49
N LEU A 425 16.69 9.13 0.46
CA LEU A 425 16.20 9.21 -0.90
C LEU A 425 17.36 9.27 -1.90
N PRO A 426 17.14 8.95 -3.18
CA PRO A 426 18.18 9.06 -4.21
C PRO A 426 18.75 10.49 -4.32
N ASN A 427 20.01 10.59 -4.76
CA ASN A 427 20.54 11.89 -5.17
C ASN A 427 19.75 12.43 -6.36
N GLY A 428 19.61 13.75 -6.43
CA GLY A 428 18.81 14.39 -7.48
C GLY A 428 18.33 15.76 -7.04
N THR A 429 17.52 16.40 -7.88
CA THR A 429 16.89 17.70 -7.60
C THR A 429 15.46 17.49 -7.15
N TYR A 430 15.08 18.19 -6.07
CA TYR A 430 13.77 18.04 -5.43
C TYR A 430 13.10 19.40 -5.22
N GLU A 431 11.79 19.36 -5.07
CA GLU A 431 10.97 20.45 -4.56
C GLU A 431 10.27 20.00 -3.27
N LEU A 432 10.37 20.82 -2.23
CA LEU A 432 9.59 20.72 -1.01
C LEU A 432 8.46 21.72 -1.06
N SER A 433 7.22 21.30 -0.87
CA SER A 433 6.08 22.20 -0.74
C SER A 433 5.16 21.81 0.41
N ALA A 434 4.35 22.75 0.87
CA ALA A 434 3.31 22.52 1.88
C ALA A 434 2.21 23.58 1.77
N SER A 435 1.00 23.25 2.25
CA SER A 435 -0.09 24.20 2.47
C SER A 435 0.04 24.82 3.85
N VAL A 436 -0.04 26.14 3.97
CA VAL A 436 0.23 26.86 5.22
C VAL A 436 -0.86 27.88 5.56
N LYS A 437 -1.19 27.99 6.84
CA LYS A 437 -1.86 29.14 7.48
C LYS A 437 -1.03 29.66 8.63
N SER A 438 -1.05 30.96 8.87
CA SER A 438 -0.29 31.59 9.96
C SER A 438 -1.02 32.79 10.53
N SER A 439 -0.96 32.95 11.87
CA SER A 439 -1.42 34.16 12.53
C SER A 439 -0.59 35.39 12.16
N GLY A 440 0.66 35.15 11.75
CA GLY A 440 1.68 36.17 11.72
C GLY A 440 2.19 36.53 13.10
N GLY A 441 3.25 37.37 13.15
CA GLY A 441 3.81 37.89 14.37
C GLY A 441 4.81 36.99 15.10
N GLN A 442 5.12 35.81 14.56
CA GLN A 442 6.27 35.01 15.01
C GLN A 442 7.57 35.77 14.73
N LYS A 443 8.58 35.61 15.59
CA LYS A 443 9.95 36.11 15.31
C LYS A 443 10.50 35.42 14.07
N THR A 444 10.34 34.08 14.01
CA THR A 444 10.60 33.26 12.82
C THR A 444 9.56 32.16 12.71
N ALA A 445 9.15 31.80 11.49
CA ALA A 445 8.41 30.60 11.16
C ALA A 445 8.74 30.24 9.72
N ASN A 446 9.27 29.04 9.51
CA ASN A 446 9.74 28.59 8.20
C ASN A 446 9.34 27.13 7.94
N ILE A 447 8.97 26.79 6.70
CA ILE A 447 9.23 25.43 6.20
C ILE A 447 10.68 25.38 5.75
N TYR A 448 11.35 24.25 5.88
CA TYR A 448 12.77 24.14 5.58
C TYR A 448 13.21 22.79 5.06
N ALA A 449 14.33 22.77 4.35
CA ALA A 449 15.09 21.61 3.93
C ALA A 449 16.55 21.77 4.33
N LYS A 450 17.16 20.74 4.96
CA LYS A 450 18.58 20.75 5.34
C LYS A 450 19.16 19.33 5.35
N ASN A 451 20.47 19.22 5.58
CA ASN A 451 21.21 17.95 5.62
C ASN A 451 21.18 17.18 4.30
N PHE A 452 21.08 17.85 3.16
CA PHE A 452 21.01 17.25 1.83
C PHE A 452 22.35 17.33 1.05
N GLY A 453 23.47 17.58 1.75
CA GLY A 453 24.81 17.74 1.15
C GLY A 453 25.19 19.17 0.84
N ALA A 454 24.32 20.14 1.16
CA ALA A 454 24.53 21.57 1.05
C ALA A 454 24.01 22.30 2.30
N GLY A 455 23.96 23.63 2.26
CA GLY A 455 23.39 24.45 3.33
C GLY A 455 21.88 24.24 3.49
N GLU A 456 21.29 24.92 4.48
CA GLU A 456 19.86 24.95 4.71
C GLU A 456 19.17 25.87 3.69
N MET A 457 18.00 25.43 3.20
CA MET A 457 17.07 26.24 2.40
C MET A 457 15.76 26.35 3.17
N ASP A 458 15.19 27.56 3.23
CA ASP A 458 13.95 27.81 3.94
C ASP A 458 12.99 28.72 3.18
N ARG A 459 11.72 28.68 3.60
CA ARG A 459 10.67 29.56 3.14
C ARG A 459 9.93 30.14 4.34
N ALA A 460 10.04 31.44 4.53
CA ALA A 460 9.39 32.13 5.64
C ALA A 460 7.86 32.14 5.50
N VAL A 461 7.16 31.85 6.61
CA VAL A 461 5.71 31.82 6.77
C VAL A 461 5.25 32.56 8.02
N ASN A 462 6.05 33.50 8.54
CA ASN A 462 5.81 34.30 9.75
C ASN A 462 4.95 35.54 9.53
N GLN A 463 4.50 35.81 8.30
CA GLN A 463 3.46 36.79 8.00
C GLN A 463 2.06 36.21 8.23
N SER A 464 1.04 37.07 8.33
CA SER A 464 -0.35 36.63 8.42
C SER A 464 -0.80 35.99 7.10
N ILE A 465 -1.24 34.71 7.18
CA ILE A 465 -1.75 33.92 6.06
C ILE A 465 -3.12 33.36 6.49
N GLY A 466 -4.18 34.06 6.16
CA GLY A 466 -5.53 33.75 6.64
C GLY A 466 -6.22 32.59 5.94
N THR A 467 -5.78 32.21 4.72
CA THR A 467 -6.31 31.08 3.93
C THR A 467 -5.19 30.10 3.64
N TRP A 468 -5.54 28.82 3.43
CA TRP A 468 -4.55 27.82 3.03
C TRP A 468 -3.83 28.27 1.76
N THR A 469 -2.50 28.37 1.83
CA THR A 469 -1.65 28.87 0.76
C THR A 469 -0.49 27.90 0.55
N LYS A 470 -0.33 27.38 -0.67
CA LYS A 470 0.82 26.53 -1.01
C LYS A 470 2.09 27.39 -1.08
N VAL A 471 3.12 26.95 -0.36
CA VAL A 471 4.48 27.51 -0.39
C VAL A 471 5.46 26.44 -0.81
N ALA A 472 6.56 26.81 -1.48
CA ALA A 472 7.52 25.85 -2.00
C ALA A 472 8.97 26.34 -1.85
N ILE A 473 9.89 25.37 -1.81
CA ILE A 473 11.34 25.51 -1.93
C ILE A 473 11.76 24.61 -3.08
N SER A 474 12.12 25.20 -4.21
CA SER A 474 12.55 24.48 -5.42
C SER A 474 14.08 24.42 -5.53
N GLY A 475 14.59 23.47 -6.33
CA GLY A 475 16.02 23.35 -6.63
C GLY A 475 16.86 22.78 -5.49
N ILE A 476 16.27 21.98 -4.59
CA ILE A 476 16.98 21.27 -3.54
C ILE A 476 17.80 20.16 -4.16
N THR A 477 19.12 20.29 -4.19
CA THR A 477 20.02 19.29 -4.80
C THR A 477 20.57 18.37 -3.73
N VAL A 478 20.01 17.18 -3.63
CA VAL A 478 20.47 16.10 -2.73
C VAL A 478 21.68 15.42 -3.31
N THR A 479 22.77 15.37 -2.56
CA THR A 479 24.05 14.76 -2.99
C THR A 479 24.59 13.68 -2.07
N ASN A 480 23.97 13.49 -0.89
CA ASN A 480 24.42 12.59 0.18
C ASN A 480 23.40 11.47 0.51
N GLY A 481 22.36 11.30 -0.33
CA GLY A 481 21.35 10.25 -0.13
C GLY A 481 20.37 10.52 1.00
N SER A 482 20.32 11.74 1.55
CA SER A 482 19.45 12.08 2.70
C SER A 482 19.02 13.54 2.68
N ILE A 483 17.92 13.83 3.38
CA ILE A 483 17.43 15.18 3.62
C ILE A 483 16.65 15.21 4.94
N GLN A 484 16.65 16.37 5.62
CA GLN A 484 15.69 16.67 6.68
C GLN A 484 14.75 17.76 6.18
N VAL A 485 13.44 17.52 6.29
CA VAL A 485 12.40 18.51 5.94
C VAL A 485 11.48 18.74 7.14
N GLY A 486 10.92 19.94 7.26
CA GLY A 486 10.03 20.23 8.37
C GLY A 486 9.54 21.67 8.44
N VAL A 487 8.88 21.98 9.55
CA VAL A 487 8.46 23.33 9.95
C VAL A 487 9.06 23.68 11.31
N ALA A 488 9.55 24.90 11.45
CA ALA A 488 10.09 25.41 12.71
C ALA A 488 9.63 26.84 12.96
N SER A 489 9.40 27.20 14.24
CA SER A 489 9.06 28.55 14.63
C SER A 489 9.71 28.98 15.98
N ASP A 490 10.05 30.26 16.09
CA ASP A 490 10.26 31.01 17.33
C ASP A 490 9.15 32.06 17.41
N ALA A 491 8.28 31.95 18.39
CA ALA A 491 7.01 32.66 18.40
C ALA A 491 6.70 33.33 19.72
N ASN A 492 6.00 34.45 19.62
CA ASN A 492 5.43 35.16 20.76
C ASN A 492 4.16 34.44 21.27
N PRO A 493 3.72 34.75 22.52
CA PRO A 493 2.48 34.15 23.04
C PRO A 493 1.29 34.34 22.11
N GLY A 494 0.50 33.26 21.88
CA GLY A 494 -0.69 33.30 21.07
C GLY A 494 -0.50 33.24 19.56
N ASN A 495 0.74 33.36 19.05
CA ASN A 495 1.00 33.13 17.63
C ASN A 495 0.90 31.63 17.28
N TRP A 496 0.50 31.34 16.04
CA TRP A 496 0.38 29.99 15.54
C TRP A 496 0.74 29.88 14.07
N VAL A 497 1.18 28.71 13.68
CA VAL A 497 1.31 28.27 12.30
C VAL A 497 0.69 26.87 12.15
N ASN A 498 -0.14 26.70 11.13
CA ASN A 498 -0.68 25.41 10.70
C ASN A 498 -0.07 25.05 9.37
N VAL A 499 0.31 23.78 9.23
CA VAL A 499 0.92 23.25 8.00
C VAL A 499 0.27 21.91 7.66
N ASP A 500 0.02 21.70 6.38
CA ASP A 500 -0.62 20.50 5.85
C ASP A 500 -0.07 20.16 4.48
N ASP A 501 -0.36 18.94 3.99
CA ASP A 501 0.01 18.46 2.66
C ASP A 501 1.49 18.70 2.31
N PHE A 502 2.38 18.23 3.17
CA PHE A 502 3.80 18.26 2.85
C PHE A 502 4.11 17.38 1.63
N GLU A 503 4.83 17.90 0.67
CA GLU A 503 5.28 17.16 -0.50
C GLU A 503 6.78 17.35 -0.70
N LEU A 504 7.53 16.26 -0.85
CA LEU A 504 8.92 16.25 -1.30
C LEU A 504 9.01 15.35 -2.53
N VAL A 505 9.08 15.96 -3.70
CA VAL A 505 9.01 15.27 -5.00
C VAL A 505 10.26 15.55 -5.82
N GLN A 506 10.76 14.51 -6.51
CA GLN A 506 11.92 14.66 -7.40
C GLN A 506 11.51 15.42 -8.66
N THR A 507 12.27 16.47 -9.02
CA THR A 507 12.06 17.31 -10.21
C THR A 507 13.14 17.14 -11.27
N GLY A 508 14.25 16.48 -10.94
CA GLY A 508 15.36 16.19 -11.84
C GLY A 508 16.35 15.17 -11.25
N GLN A 509 17.11 14.52 -12.12
CA GLN A 509 18.17 13.58 -11.74
C GLN A 509 19.53 14.27 -11.68
#